data_e3feb1c959ef6fec3497e82b8ba65b21
#
_entry.id   e3feb1c959ef6fec3497e82b8ba65b21
#
_cell.length_a   1.000
_cell.length_b   1.000
_cell.length_c   1.000
_cell.angle_alpha   90.00
_cell.angle_beta   90.00
_cell.angle_gamma   90.00
#
_symmetry.space_group_name_H-M   'P 1'
#
loop_
_entity.id
_entity.type
_entity.pdbx_description
1 polymer ?
#
loop_
_entity_poly.entity_id
_entity_poly.type
_entity_poly.pdbx_seq_one_letter_code
_entity_poly.pdbx_strand_id
1 'polypeptide(L)'
;MLNAIASYNKKLRRATPSESYFMQAIRNAREAAKHGTTIFIISDFRSLPLSGLYHLEHLCAHHDVMAIHVSDPLETELPPPDRYTITNGLTRLQISADNRNRQTFSNAYREHFARVKATFMRLGAEFLCLSSSEPILDSFDRQTRA
;
A
#
# COMPACT_ATOMS: atom_id res chain seq x y z
N MET A 1 -7.95 -22.12 -4.20
CA MET A 1 -7.30 -20.87 -3.84
C MET A 1 -8.25 -19.67 -3.87
N LEU A 2 -8.95 -19.35 -4.95
CA LEU A 2 -9.90 -18.22 -5.06
C LEU A 2 -11.02 -18.25 -4.00
N ASN A 3 -11.58 -19.41 -3.67
CA ASN A 3 -12.62 -19.54 -2.63
C ASN A 3 -12.11 -19.21 -1.22
N ALA A 4 -10.84 -19.46 -0.94
CA ALA A 4 -10.23 -19.10 0.33
C ALA A 4 -10.08 -17.55 0.45
N ILE A 5 -9.63 -16.89 -0.61
CA ILE A 5 -9.53 -15.43 -0.68
C ILE A 5 -10.91 -14.79 -0.51
N ALA A 6 -11.94 -15.29 -1.22
CA ALA A 6 -13.30 -14.80 -1.09
C ALA A 6 -13.90 -14.99 0.33
N SER A 7 -13.57 -16.10 1.00
CA SER A 7 -14.01 -16.35 2.38
C SER A 7 -13.31 -15.44 3.40
N TYR A 8 -12.03 -15.13 3.17
CA TYR A 8 -11.27 -14.17 3.98
C TYR A 8 -11.83 -12.77 3.83
N ASN A 9 -12.15 -12.31 2.60
CA ASN A 9 -12.75 -11.01 2.35
C ASN A 9 -14.09 -10.81 3.08
N LYS A 10 -14.91 -11.86 3.21
CA LYS A 10 -16.15 -11.80 4.01
C LYS A 10 -15.91 -11.67 5.52
N LYS A 11 -14.73 -12.07 6.00
CA LYS A 11 -14.34 -12.00 7.43
C LYS A 11 -13.54 -10.74 7.77
N LEU A 12 -13.14 -9.94 6.78
CA LEU A 12 -12.45 -8.67 7.00
C LEU A 12 -13.40 -7.71 7.73
N ARG A 13 -13.40 -7.80 9.06
CA ARG A 13 -13.75 -6.64 9.88
C ARG A 13 -12.75 -5.56 9.53
N ARG A 14 -13.22 -4.31 9.41
CA ARG A 14 -12.36 -3.14 9.27
C ARG A 14 -11.41 -3.07 10.48
N ALA A 15 -10.31 -3.79 10.38
CA ALA A 15 -9.22 -3.64 11.33
C ALA A 15 -8.58 -2.28 11.08
N THR A 16 -8.33 -1.54 12.13
CA THR A 16 -7.51 -0.33 12.02
C THR A 16 -6.13 -0.75 11.51
N PRO A 17 -5.65 -0.19 10.39
CA PRO A 17 -4.32 -0.49 9.89
C PRO A 17 -3.32 -0.25 11.02
N SER A 18 -2.47 -1.22 11.31
CA SER A 18 -1.43 -1.05 12.30
C SER A 18 -0.10 -1.57 11.77
N GLU A 19 0.94 -0.85 12.10
CA GLU A 19 2.33 -1.21 11.81
C GLU A 19 2.66 -2.64 12.26
N SER A 20 2.13 -3.05 13.40
CA SER A 20 2.34 -4.39 13.95
C SER A 20 1.74 -5.50 13.07
N TYR A 21 0.58 -5.30 12.46
CA TYR A 21 -0.02 -6.30 11.56
C TYR A 21 0.76 -6.43 10.26
N PHE A 22 1.22 -5.31 9.70
CA PHE A 22 2.06 -5.34 8.51
C PHE A 22 3.35 -6.13 8.78
N MET A 23 4.06 -5.81 9.85
CA MET A 23 5.31 -6.49 10.21
C MET A 23 5.10 -7.95 10.58
N GLN A 24 3.96 -8.30 11.18
CA GLN A 24 3.62 -9.70 11.44
C GLN A 24 3.38 -10.48 10.14
N ALA A 25 2.69 -9.88 9.17
CA ALA A 25 2.51 -10.51 7.85
C ALA A 25 3.85 -10.76 7.15
N ILE A 26 4.76 -9.78 7.18
CA ILE A 26 6.11 -9.91 6.63
C ILE A 26 6.90 -11.03 7.34
N ARG A 27 6.84 -11.10 8.66
CA ARG A 27 7.47 -12.17 9.42
C ARG A 27 6.92 -13.55 9.05
N ASN A 28 5.60 -13.68 8.99
CA ASN A 28 4.95 -14.93 8.60
C ASN A 28 5.32 -15.34 7.16
N ALA A 29 5.39 -14.38 6.24
CA ALA A 29 5.85 -14.63 4.88
C ALA A 29 7.28 -15.14 4.85
N ARG A 30 8.18 -14.55 5.65
CA ARG A 30 9.58 -15.01 5.80
C ARG A 30 9.67 -16.45 6.33
N GLU A 31 8.83 -16.80 7.30
CA GLU A 31 8.82 -18.14 7.90
C GLU A 31 8.24 -19.20 6.96
N ALA A 32 7.31 -18.82 6.09
CA ALA A 32 6.65 -19.72 5.13
C ALA A 32 7.41 -19.86 3.81
N ALA A 33 8.19 -18.86 3.42
CA ALA A 33 8.87 -18.82 2.12
C ALA A 33 10.02 -19.84 2.06
N LYS A 34 10.03 -20.63 1.01
CA LYS A 34 11.15 -21.54 0.68
C LYS A 34 12.15 -20.82 -0.21
N HIS A 35 13.38 -21.31 -0.25
CA HIS A 35 14.41 -20.76 -1.12
C HIS A 35 13.95 -20.68 -2.58
N GLY A 36 14.17 -19.53 -3.24
CA GLY A 36 13.75 -19.29 -4.63
C GLY A 36 12.26 -18.95 -4.81
N THR A 37 11.54 -18.59 -3.71
CA THR A 37 10.15 -18.14 -3.82
C THR A 37 10.08 -16.70 -4.29
N THR A 38 9.20 -16.39 -5.24
CA THR A 38 8.81 -15.03 -5.57
C THR A 38 7.68 -14.57 -4.64
N ILE A 39 7.83 -13.39 -4.04
CA ILE A 39 6.91 -12.84 -3.03
C ILE A 39 6.31 -11.55 -3.54
N PHE A 40 4.98 -11.51 -3.64
CA PHE A 40 4.23 -10.31 -3.97
C PHE A 40 3.68 -9.67 -2.69
N ILE A 41 4.04 -8.41 -2.44
CA ILE A 41 3.52 -7.62 -1.32
C ILE A 41 2.58 -6.58 -1.89
N ILE A 42 1.27 -6.78 -1.71
CA ILE A 42 0.21 -5.93 -2.28
C ILE A 42 -0.39 -5.09 -1.15
N SER A 43 -0.20 -3.78 -1.18
CA SER A 43 -0.65 -2.88 -0.10
C SER A 43 -0.68 -1.41 -0.55
N ASP A 44 -1.34 -0.55 0.22
CA ASP A 44 -1.17 0.90 0.20
C ASP A 44 0.09 1.36 0.97
N PHE A 45 0.75 0.44 1.68
CA PHE A 45 1.94 0.64 2.50
C PHE A 45 1.81 1.72 3.58
N ARG A 46 0.60 2.15 3.95
CA ARG A 46 0.40 3.15 5.02
C ARG A 46 0.90 2.68 6.38
N SER A 47 0.91 1.37 6.58
CA SER A 47 1.39 0.72 7.80
C SER A 47 2.86 0.27 7.72
N LEU A 48 3.61 0.69 6.68
CA LEU A 48 5.03 0.40 6.58
C LEU A 48 5.79 1.23 7.64
N PRO A 49 6.52 0.58 8.57
CA PRO A 49 7.29 1.30 9.57
C PRO A 49 8.45 2.07 8.95
N LEU A 50 8.86 3.17 9.60
CA LEU A 50 10.02 3.97 9.17
C LEU A 50 11.36 3.35 9.58
N SER A 51 11.33 2.40 10.53
CA SER A 51 12.51 1.74 11.09
C SER A 51 12.18 0.29 11.44
N GLY A 52 13.20 -0.51 11.75
CA GLY A 52 12.99 -1.91 12.17
C GLY A 52 12.56 -2.83 11.02
N LEU A 53 12.98 -2.55 9.80
CA LEU A 53 12.60 -3.31 8.59
C LEU A 53 13.33 -4.66 8.45
N TYR A 54 13.95 -5.15 9.50
CA TYR A 54 14.78 -6.37 9.48
C TYR A 54 14.14 -7.56 8.75
N HIS A 55 12.86 -7.84 9.00
CA HIS A 55 12.18 -8.95 8.32
C HIS A 55 11.98 -8.71 6.83
N LEU A 56 11.69 -7.47 6.44
CA LEU A 56 11.56 -7.07 5.03
C LEU A 56 12.92 -7.10 4.33
N GLU A 57 13.97 -6.60 4.98
CA GLU A 57 15.35 -6.66 4.49
C GLU A 57 15.78 -8.11 4.26
N HIS A 58 15.48 -9.01 5.20
CA HIS A 58 15.78 -10.42 5.07
C HIS A 58 14.99 -11.07 3.91
N LEU A 59 13.72 -10.72 3.72
CA LEU A 59 12.95 -11.23 2.58
C LEU A 59 13.57 -10.81 1.26
N CYS A 60 13.86 -9.53 1.09
CA CYS A 60 14.44 -8.99 -0.15
C CYS A 60 15.85 -9.54 -0.42
N ALA A 61 16.62 -9.89 0.62
CA ALA A 61 17.95 -10.44 0.46
C ALA A 61 17.97 -11.92 0.00
N HIS A 62 16.88 -12.68 0.20
CA HIS A 62 16.86 -14.13 -0.02
C HIS A 62 15.77 -14.57 -1.02
N HIS A 63 14.91 -13.67 -1.46
CA HIS A 63 13.77 -13.95 -2.33
C HIS A 63 13.59 -12.84 -3.36
N ASP A 64 12.97 -13.17 -4.48
CA ASP A 64 12.52 -12.18 -5.45
C ASP A 64 11.27 -11.51 -4.90
N VAL A 65 11.38 -10.24 -4.50
CA VAL A 65 10.27 -9.48 -3.91
C VAL A 65 9.77 -8.44 -4.88
N MET A 66 8.47 -8.45 -5.13
CA MET A 66 7.76 -7.40 -5.86
C MET A 66 6.77 -6.70 -4.94
N ALA A 67 6.96 -5.41 -4.70
CA ALA A 67 6.03 -4.56 -3.98
C ALA A 67 5.04 -3.93 -4.95
N ILE A 68 3.76 -4.19 -4.76
CA ILE A 68 2.67 -3.64 -5.57
C ILE A 68 1.92 -2.61 -4.73
N HIS A 69 2.18 -1.34 -5.01
CA HIS A 69 1.48 -0.23 -4.36
C HIS A 69 0.13 -0.01 -5.03
N VAL A 70 -0.94 -0.20 -4.26
CA VAL A 70 -2.32 0.05 -4.72
C VAL A 70 -2.81 1.36 -4.12
N SER A 71 -3.31 2.26 -4.95
CA SER A 71 -3.84 3.54 -4.52
C SER A 71 -5.19 3.85 -5.16
N ASP A 72 -6.00 4.63 -4.45
CA ASP A 72 -7.22 5.23 -4.98
C ASP A 72 -6.96 6.70 -5.31
N PRO A 73 -7.58 7.28 -6.36
CA PRO A 73 -7.44 8.70 -6.67
C PRO A 73 -7.79 9.62 -5.48
N LEU A 74 -8.77 9.26 -4.65
CA LEU A 74 -9.13 10.03 -3.44
C LEU A 74 -8.07 9.95 -2.33
N GLU A 75 -7.17 8.99 -2.40
CA GLU A 75 -6.01 8.90 -1.49
C GLU A 75 -4.84 9.78 -1.95
N THR A 76 -4.80 10.10 -3.23
CA THR A 76 -3.73 10.92 -3.83
C THR A 76 -4.08 12.40 -3.82
N GLU A 77 -5.36 12.72 -4.00
CA GLU A 77 -5.84 14.08 -4.07
C GLU A 77 -7.26 14.20 -3.47
N LEU A 78 -7.47 15.22 -2.63
CA LEU A 78 -8.82 15.54 -2.15
C LEU A 78 -9.70 16.03 -3.32
N PRO A 79 -11.02 15.75 -3.28
CA PRO A 79 -11.95 16.20 -4.30
C PRO A 79 -11.98 17.73 -4.44
N PRO A 80 -12.70 18.30 -5.43
CA PRO A 80 -12.81 19.75 -5.64
C PRO A 80 -13.14 20.53 -4.37
N PRO A 81 -12.83 21.84 -4.30
CA PRO A 81 -13.07 22.62 -3.10
C PRO A 81 -14.54 22.62 -2.65
N ASP A 82 -14.82 21.98 -1.53
CA ASP A 82 -16.13 21.93 -0.88
C ASP A 82 -15.97 21.38 0.55
N ARG A 83 -17.10 21.26 1.28
CA ARG A 83 -17.17 20.59 2.57
C ARG A 83 -17.64 19.15 2.39
N TYR A 84 -16.82 18.23 2.83
CA TYR A 84 -17.10 16.79 2.73
C TYR A 84 -17.27 16.17 4.11
N THR A 85 -18.17 15.21 4.20
CA THR A 85 -18.31 14.37 5.38
C THR A 85 -17.66 13.03 5.10
N ILE A 86 -16.58 12.73 5.79
CA ILE A 86 -15.90 11.43 5.74
C ILE A 86 -16.41 10.56 6.89
N THR A 87 -16.61 9.28 6.63
CA THR A 87 -17.00 8.32 7.65
C THR A 87 -16.18 7.04 7.53
N ASN A 88 -15.78 6.51 8.67
CA ASN A 88 -15.21 5.14 8.78
C ASN A 88 -16.27 4.10 9.20
N GLY A 89 -17.56 4.49 9.19
CA GLY A 89 -18.68 3.66 9.64
C GLY A 89 -19.01 3.78 11.13
N LEU A 90 -18.08 4.30 11.94
CA LEU A 90 -18.26 4.53 13.39
C LEU A 90 -18.31 6.01 13.74
N THR A 91 -17.46 6.78 13.11
CA THR A 91 -17.34 8.24 13.32
C THR A 91 -17.54 8.97 12.00
N ARG A 92 -18.02 10.21 12.10
CA ARG A 92 -18.15 11.14 10.98
C ARG A 92 -17.28 12.35 11.25
N LEU A 93 -16.50 12.77 10.26
CA LEU A 93 -15.67 13.96 10.31
C LEU A 93 -16.00 14.86 9.13
N GLN A 94 -16.28 16.13 9.37
CA GLN A 94 -16.37 17.12 8.30
C GLN A 94 -14.96 17.66 8.00
N ILE A 95 -14.62 17.66 6.73
CA ILE A 95 -13.38 18.27 6.23
C ILE A 95 -13.71 19.35 5.21
N SER A 96 -12.91 20.41 5.21
CA SER A 96 -12.91 21.41 4.14
C SER A 96 -11.80 21.05 3.15
N ALA A 97 -12.16 20.82 1.89
CA ALA A 97 -11.21 20.57 0.80
C ALA A 97 -10.80 21.88 0.13
N ASP A 98 -10.47 22.92 0.91
CA ASP A 98 -9.90 24.15 0.34
C ASP A 98 -8.52 23.90 -0.31
N ASN A 99 -8.05 24.85 -1.10
CA ASN A 99 -6.81 24.71 -1.85
C ASN A 99 -5.58 24.41 -0.99
N ARG A 100 -5.53 24.96 0.22
CA ARG A 100 -4.43 24.74 1.16
C ARG A 100 -4.47 23.31 1.70
N ASN A 101 -5.62 22.82 2.11
CA ASN A 101 -5.80 21.46 2.62
C ASN A 101 -5.54 20.43 1.51
N ARG A 102 -5.99 20.67 0.28
CA ARG A 102 -5.71 19.83 -0.88
C ARG A 102 -4.21 19.74 -1.15
N GLN A 103 -3.51 20.87 -1.15
CA GLN A 103 -2.06 20.91 -1.35
C GLN A 103 -1.31 20.14 -0.25
N THR A 104 -1.68 20.37 1.02
CA THR A 104 -1.07 19.68 2.16
C THR A 104 -1.28 18.18 2.08
N PHE A 105 -2.49 17.74 1.73
CA PHE A 105 -2.83 16.34 1.58
C PHE A 105 -2.03 15.67 0.46
N SER A 106 -2.00 16.30 -0.72
CA SER A 106 -1.25 15.79 -1.89
C SER A 106 0.26 15.72 -1.61
N ASN A 107 0.81 16.70 -0.91
CA ASN A 107 2.23 16.71 -0.56
C ASN A 107 2.55 15.57 0.43
N ALA A 108 1.72 15.39 1.47
CA ALA A 108 1.89 14.30 2.43
C ALA A 108 1.83 12.92 1.76
N TYR A 109 0.90 12.73 0.81
CA TYR A 109 0.83 11.50 0.02
C TYR A 109 2.12 11.29 -0.80
N ARG A 110 2.58 12.32 -1.54
CA ARG A 110 3.78 12.21 -2.37
C ARG A 110 5.03 11.89 -1.55
N GLU A 111 5.19 12.51 -0.39
CA GLU A 111 6.30 12.23 0.53
C GLU A 111 6.25 10.80 1.05
N HIS A 112 5.08 10.34 1.47
CA HIS A 112 4.90 8.96 1.91
C HIS A 112 5.22 7.98 0.78
N PHE A 113 4.63 8.17 -0.40
CA PHE A 113 4.87 7.35 -1.58
C PHE A 113 6.35 7.29 -1.97
N ALA A 114 7.02 8.44 -2.00
CA ALA A 114 8.43 8.51 -2.33
C ALA A 114 9.29 7.72 -1.32
N ARG A 115 8.98 7.80 -0.02
CA ARG A 115 9.67 7.02 1.02
C ARG A 115 9.46 5.52 0.85
N VAL A 116 8.22 5.10 0.60
CA VAL A 116 7.89 3.68 0.39
C VAL A 116 8.65 3.14 -0.81
N LYS A 117 8.56 3.82 -1.95
CA LYS A 117 9.27 3.45 -3.18
C LYS A 117 10.78 3.35 -2.95
N ALA A 118 11.38 4.39 -2.37
CA ALA A 118 12.82 4.42 -2.08
C ALA A 118 13.24 3.28 -1.13
N THR A 119 12.40 2.92 -0.17
CA THR A 119 12.65 1.81 0.74
C THR A 119 12.75 0.48 -0.02
N PHE A 120 11.76 0.14 -0.82
CA PHE A 120 11.77 -1.12 -1.58
C PHE A 120 12.89 -1.16 -2.62
N MET A 121 13.11 -0.07 -3.36
CA MET A 121 14.22 0.01 -4.32
C MET A 121 15.58 -0.15 -3.65
N ARG A 122 15.80 0.46 -2.48
CA ARG A 122 17.03 0.29 -1.69
C ARG A 122 17.25 -1.15 -1.26
N LEU A 123 16.17 -1.90 -1.01
CA LEU A 123 16.20 -3.31 -0.63
C LEU A 123 16.33 -4.26 -1.83
N GLY A 124 16.41 -3.74 -3.06
CA GLY A 124 16.52 -4.53 -4.28
C GLY A 124 15.20 -5.16 -4.72
N ALA A 125 14.07 -4.76 -4.16
CA ALA A 125 12.75 -5.24 -4.57
C ALA A 125 12.24 -4.45 -5.78
N GLU A 126 11.50 -5.13 -6.66
CA GLU A 126 10.74 -4.46 -7.71
C GLU A 126 9.57 -3.69 -7.11
N PHE A 127 9.23 -2.55 -7.72
CA PHE A 127 8.16 -1.68 -7.23
C PHE A 127 7.20 -1.30 -8.35
N LEU A 128 5.97 -1.75 -8.23
CA LEU A 128 4.89 -1.51 -9.19
C LEU A 128 3.79 -0.66 -8.57
N CYS A 129 3.17 0.22 -9.36
CA CYS A 129 2.04 1.04 -8.92
C CYS A 129 0.77 0.66 -9.67
N LEU A 130 -0.32 0.45 -8.94
CA LEU A 130 -1.64 0.21 -9.48
C LEU A 130 -2.62 1.25 -8.94
N SER A 131 -3.48 1.79 -9.81
CA SER A 131 -4.60 2.64 -9.41
C SER A 131 -5.90 1.86 -9.46
N SER A 132 -6.78 2.05 -8.45
CA SER A 132 -8.13 1.47 -8.45
C SER A 132 -9.04 1.99 -9.56
N SER A 133 -8.68 3.12 -10.16
CA SER A 133 -9.45 3.77 -11.25
C SER A 133 -9.10 3.28 -12.65
N GLU A 134 -8.10 2.43 -12.80
CA GLU A 134 -7.61 1.97 -14.09
C GLU A 134 -7.60 0.45 -14.21
N PRO A 135 -7.77 -0.10 -15.42
CA PRO A 135 -7.58 -1.52 -15.65
C PRO A 135 -6.17 -1.96 -15.26
N ILE A 136 -6.06 -3.08 -14.56
CA ILE A 136 -4.77 -3.59 -14.05
C ILE A 136 -3.78 -3.81 -15.20
N LEU A 137 -4.23 -4.35 -16.33
CA LEU A 137 -3.37 -4.63 -17.49
C LEU A 137 -2.74 -3.37 -18.06
N ASP A 138 -3.48 -2.27 -18.13
CA ASP A 138 -2.98 -0.99 -18.65
C ASP A 138 -1.91 -0.39 -17.73
N SER A 139 -2.06 -0.59 -16.42
CA SER A 139 -1.08 -0.16 -15.43
C SER A 139 0.22 -0.97 -15.52
N PHE A 140 0.13 -2.28 -15.75
CA PHE A 140 1.29 -3.15 -15.97
C PHE A 140 2.05 -2.77 -17.24
N ASP A 141 1.35 -2.65 -18.36
CA ASP A 141 1.97 -2.36 -19.66
C ASP A 141 2.76 -1.03 -19.68
N ARG A 142 2.28 -0.03 -18.96
CA ARG A 142 2.97 1.27 -18.87
C ARG A 142 4.28 1.19 -18.08
N GLN A 143 4.34 0.36 -17.06
CA GLN A 143 5.51 0.29 -16.17
C GLN A 143 6.57 -0.70 -16.62
N THR A 144 6.21 -1.69 -17.44
CA THR A 144 7.16 -2.63 -18.04
C THR A 144 7.82 -2.11 -19.31
N ARG A 145 7.30 -1.03 -19.91
CA ARG A 145 7.86 -0.39 -21.12
C ARG A 145 8.70 0.86 -20.84
N ALA A 146 8.81 1.28 -19.59
CA ALA A 146 9.58 2.46 -19.15
C ALA A 146 10.93 2.05 -18.55
#